data_46a8d21fcb68c58350cd23b1a4755cae
#
_entry.id   46a8d21fcb68c58350cd23b1a4755cae
#
_cell.length_a   1.000
_cell.length_b   1.000
_cell.length_c   1.000
_cell.angle_alpha   90.00
_cell.angle_beta   90.00
_cell.angle_gamma   90.00
#
_symmetry.space_group_name_H-M   'P 1'
#
loop_
_entity.id
_entity.type
_entity.pdbx_description
1 polymer ?
#
loop_
_entity_poly.entity_id
_entity_poly.type
_entity_poly.pdbx_seq_one_letter_code
_entity_poly.pdbx_strand_id
1 'polypeptide(L)'
;MDAKKVLEDLMRRFPNEPEYHQAVEEVLSTIEEEYNKHPEFDKMNLIERLCIPERIYQFRVTWMDDKGQVQTNMGYRVQHNNAIGPYKGGVRFHSSVNLSILKFLAFEQTFKNSLTTLPMGGGKGGSDFSPRGKSNAEVMRFCQAFMLELTRHIGPDVDVPAGDIGVGGREVGYMFGMYKKLTHEFSGVFT
;
A
#
# COMPACT_ATOMS: atom_id res chain seq x y z
N MET A 1 18.87 -18.57 -6.93
CA MET A 1 18.56 -17.71 -5.76
C MET A 1 18.87 -18.48 -4.48
N ASP A 2 19.33 -17.80 -3.46
CA ASP A 2 19.45 -18.28 -2.08
C ASP A 2 18.57 -17.35 -1.22
N ALA A 3 17.41 -17.85 -0.79
CA ALA A 3 16.41 -17.06 -0.09
C ALA A 3 16.96 -16.44 1.20
N LYS A 4 17.79 -17.18 1.93
CA LYS A 4 18.40 -16.71 3.18
C LYS A 4 19.33 -15.53 2.94
N LYS A 5 20.17 -15.62 1.91
CA LYS A 5 21.10 -14.54 1.55
C LYS A 5 20.38 -13.29 1.08
N VAL A 6 19.30 -13.43 0.31
CA VAL A 6 18.44 -12.31 -0.11
C VAL A 6 17.83 -11.62 1.11
N LEU A 7 17.31 -12.41 2.07
CA LEU A 7 16.73 -11.86 3.30
C LEU A 7 17.78 -11.14 4.15
N GLU A 8 18.98 -11.71 4.33
CA GLU A 8 20.07 -11.07 5.07
C GLU A 8 20.47 -9.72 4.45
N ASP A 9 20.54 -9.63 3.12
CA ASP A 9 20.82 -8.37 2.43
C ASP A 9 19.69 -7.34 2.62
N LEU A 10 18.43 -7.79 2.54
CA LEU A 10 17.27 -6.94 2.75
C LEU A 10 17.24 -6.38 4.19
N MET A 11 17.50 -7.24 5.19
CA MET A 11 17.56 -6.83 6.61
C MET A 11 18.68 -5.83 6.87
N ARG A 12 19.82 -5.99 6.21
CA ARG A 12 20.94 -5.04 6.31
C ARG A 12 20.60 -3.67 5.73
N ARG A 13 19.87 -3.65 4.60
CA ARG A 13 19.47 -2.39 3.91
C ARG A 13 18.32 -1.68 4.60
N PHE A 14 17.40 -2.43 5.19
CA PHE A 14 16.17 -1.94 5.80
C PHE A 14 15.95 -2.55 7.19
N PRO A 15 16.78 -2.22 8.20
CA PRO A 15 16.84 -2.98 9.46
C PRO A 15 15.59 -2.85 10.35
N ASN A 16 14.74 -1.85 10.14
CA ASN A 16 13.60 -1.53 11.01
C ASN A 16 12.24 -1.95 10.42
N GLU A 17 12.21 -3.06 9.67
CA GLU A 17 11.01 -3.53 8.97
C GLU A 17 10.70 -5.01 9.24
N PRO A 18 10.49 -5.42 10.52
CA PRO A 18 10.40 -6.82 10.89
C PRO A 18 9.22 -7.55 10.24
N GLU A 19 8.05 -6.92 10.13
CA GLU A 19 6.88 -7.52 9.51
C GLU A 19 7.11 -7.75 8.00
N TYR A 20 7.83 -6.83 7.37
CA TYR A 20 8.18 -6.98 5.96
C TYR A 20 9.21 -8.10 5.75
N HIS A 21 10.22 -8.21 6.62
CA HIS A 21 11.22 -9.27 6.54
C HIS A 21 10.57 -10.65 6.67
N GLN A 22 9.65 -10.82 7.61
CA GLN A 22 8.93 -12.08 7.79
C GLN A 22 8.15 -12.46 6.53
N ALA A 23 7.41 -11.54 5.93
CA ALA A 23 6.63 -11.80 4.73
C ALA A 23 7.54 -12.19 3.53
N VAL A 24 8.68 -11.53 3.38
CA VAL A 24 9.66 -11.86 2.35
C VAL A 24 10.24 -13.26 2.57
N GLU A 25 10.62 -13.61 3.81
CA GLU A 25 11.12 -14.95 4.15
C GLU A 25 10.12 -16.06 3.78
N GLU A 26 8.86 -15.88 4.17
CA GLU A 26 7.78 -16.84 3.89
C GLU A 26 7.57 -17.05 2.38
N VAL A 27 7.52 -15.98 1.60
CA VAL A 27 7.33 -16.09 0.15
C VAL A 27 8.57 -16.68 -0.52
N LEU A 28 9.76 -16.15 -0.24
CA LEU A 28 10.98 -16.60 -0.92
C LEU A 28 11.29 -18.07 -0.64
N SER A 29 11.11 -18.55 0.60
CA SER A 29 11.29 -19.96 0.94
C SER A 29 10.34 -20.88 0.17
N THR A 30 9.15 -20.38 -0.15
CA THR A 30 8.14 -21.16 -0.90
C THR A 30 8.46 -21.27 -2.39
N ILE A 31 9.01 -20.21 -2.98
CA ILE A 31 9.26 -20.14 -4.45
C ILE A 31 10.68 -20.55 -4.85
N GLU A 32 11.60 -20.72 -3.89
CA GLU A 32 13.04 -20.93 -4.14
C GLU A 32 13.33 -22.09 -5.09
N GLU A 33 12.71 -23.24 -4.86
CA GLU A 33 12.92 -24.44 -5.68
C GLU A 33 12.50 -24.18 -7.14
N GLU A 34 11.33 -23.58 -7.36
CA GLU A 34 10.84 -23.30 -8.70
C GLU A 34 11.66 -22.20 -9.38
N TYR A 35 11.98 -21.14 -8.65
CA TYR A 35 12.82 -20.05 -9.15
C TYR A 35 14.17 -20.57 -9.68
N ASN A 36 14.80 -21.50 -8.97
CA ASN A 36 16.12 -22.02 -9.32
C ASN A 36 16.14 -22.92 -10.56
N LYS A 37 14.97 -23.30 -11.09
CA LYS A 37 14.86 -23.94 -12.41
C LYS A 37 14.99 -22.95 -13.57
N HIS A 38 15.00 -21.65 -13.29
CA HIS A 38 14.96 -20.54 -14.26
C HIS A 38 16.16 -19.60 -14.08
N PRO A 39 17.37 -20.00 -14.56
CA PRO A 39 18.59 -19.19 -14.37
C PRO A 39 18.54 -17.82 -15.08
N GLU A 40 17.61 -17.63 -16.03
CA GLU A 40 17.35 -16.35 -16.66
C GLU A 40 16.80 -15.29 -15.71
N PHE A 41 16.13 -15.69 -14.62
CA PHE A 41 15.57 -14.77 -13.62
C PHE A 41 16.68 -14.03 -12.85
N ASP A 42 17.80 -14.71 -12.57
CA ASP A 42 18.95 -14.07 -11.91
C ASP A 42 19.59 -13.00 -12.82
N LYS A 43 19.65 -13.24 -14.14
CA LYS A 43 20.15 -12.25 -15.10
C LYS A 43 19.30 -10.98 -15.16
N MET A 44 18.02 -11.10 -14.84
CA MET A 44 17.07 -9.97 -14.81
C MET A 44 17.00 -9.31 -13.42
N ASN A 45 17.77 -9.77 -12.45
CA ASN A 45 17.71 -9.35 -11.06
C ASN A 45 16.28 -9.38 -10.49
N LEU A 46 15.52 -10.42 -10.87
CA LEU A 46 14.08 -10.47 -10.66
C LEU A 46 13.71 -10.43 -9.17
N ILE A 47 14.43 -11.18 -8.34
CA ILE A 47 14.13 -11.28 -6.91
C ILE A 47 14.35 -9.95 -6.18
N GLU A 48 15.42 -9.23 -6.45
CA GLU A 48 15.66 -7.92 -5.82
C GLU A 48 14.55 -6.93 -6.22
N ARG A 49 14.17 -6.94 -7.50
CA ARG A 49 13.07 -6.11 -8.02
C ARG A 49 11.71 -6.46 -7.40
N LEU A 50 11.48 -7.71 -7.05
CA LEU A 50 10.27 -8.14 -6.34
C LEU A 50 10.30 -7.78 -4.85
N CYS A 51 11.49 -7.77 -4.22
CA CYS A 51 11.64 -7.43 -2.81
C CYS A 51 11.78 -5.94 -2.52
N ILE A 52 11.85 -5.08 -3.52
CA ILE A 52 11.97 -3.63 -3.32
C ILE A 52 10.79 -2.93 -3.98
N PRO A 53 9.95 -2.21 -3.22
CA PRO A 53 8.87 -1.42 -3.80
C PRO A 53 9.38 -0.38 -4.80
N GLU A 54 8.64 -0.19 -5.89
CA GLU A 54 9.01 0.80 -6.91
C GLU A 54 8.93 2.23 -6.37
N ARG A 55 7.91 2.53 -5.54
CA ARG A 55 7.71 3.86 -4.93
C ARG A 55 7.05 3.74 -3.57
N ILE A 56 7.46 4.62 -2.67
CA ILE A 56 6.84 4.78 -1.35
C ILE A 56 6.56 6.27 -1.15
N TYR A 57 5.31 6.59 -0.85
CA TYR A 57 4.89 7.92 -0.45
C TYR A 57 4.56 7.89 1.04
N GLN A 58 5.17 8.78 1.79
CA GLN A 58 4.93 9.00 3.21
C GLN A 58 4.64 10.47 3.42
N PHE A 59 3.52 10.78 4.06
CA PHE A 59 3.07 12.15 4.23
C PHE A 59 2.36 12.35 5.56
N ARG A 60 2.37 13.58 6.04
CA ARG A 60 1.62 13.99 7.22
C ARG A 60 0.19 14.33 6.84
N VAL A 61 -0.77 13.80 7.61
CA VAL A 61 -2.19 14.13 7.51
C VAL A 61 -2.59 14.98 8.70
N THR A 62 -2.99 16.23 8.47
CA THR A 62 -3.44 17.16 9.50
C THR A 62 -4.94 17.38 9.36
N TRP A 63 -5.68 17.16 10.45
CA TRP A 63 -7.13 17.27 10.47
C TRP A 63 -7.63 17.80 11.81
N MET A 64 -8.90 18.22 11.89
CA MET A 64 -9.49 18.79 13.09
C MET A 64 -10.54 17.85 13.69
N ASP A 65 -10.46 17.58 14.98
CA ASP A 65 -11.47 16.80 15.71
C ASP A 65 -12.74 17.62 16.01
N ASP A 66 -13.73 16.97 16.61
CA ASP A 66 -15.00 17.62 16.97
C ASP A 66 -14.88 18.64 18.12
N LYS A 67 -13.75 18.64 18.81
CA LYS A 67 -13.45 19.63 19.86
C LYS A 67 -12.69 20.85 19.32
N GLY A 68 -12.46 20.91 18.01
CA GLY A 68 -11.70 21.98 17.37
C GLY A 68 -10.18 21.85 17.57
N GLN A 69 -9.69 20.70 18.01
CA GLN A 69 -8.26 20.47 18.17
C GLN A 69 -7.64 19.88 16.89
N VAL A 70 -6.47 20.40 16.54
CA VAL A 70 -5.72 19.89 15.38
C VAL A 70 -5.03 18.59 15.74
N GLN A 71 -5.29 17.56 14.96
CA GLN A 71 -4.71 16.23 15.07
C GLN A 71 -3.75 15.98 13.92
N THR A 72 -2.78 15.09 14.14
CA THR A 72 -1.78 14.72 13.14
C THR A 72 -1.61 13.20 13.09
N ASN A 73 -1.67 12.65 11.88
CA ASN A 73 -1.42 11.24 11.60
C ASN A 73 -0.42 11.10 10.46
N MET A 74 0.18 9.92 10.33
CA MET A 74 1.00 9.57 9.18
C MET A 74 0.16 8.85 8.12
N GLY A 75 0.30 9.26 6.88
CA GLY A 75 -0.28 8.60 5.72
C GLY A 75 0.80 7.96 4.86
N TYR A 76 0.44 6.85 4.21
CA TYR A 76 1.35 6.07 3.37
C TYR A 76 0.65 5.55 2.13
N ARG A 77 1.41 5.44 1.02
CA ARG A 77 1.07 4.61 -0.13
C ARG A 77 2.32 3.91 -0.64
N VAL A 78 2.32 2.60 -0.62
CA VAL A 78 3.36 1.75 -1.20
C VAL A 78 2.87 1.29 -2.58
N GLN A 79 3.51 1.77 -3.63
CA GLN A 79 3.36 1.32 -5.00
C GLN A 79 4.44 0.26 -5.23
N HIS A 80 4.06 -1.01 -5.04
CA HIS A 80 5.03 -2.07 -4.93
C HIS A 80 5.55 -2.52 -6.29
N ASN A 81 4.66 -2.91 -7.19
CA ASN A 81 5.05 -3.42 -8.51
C ASN A 81 3.92 -3.21 -9.52
N ASN A 82 4.24 -2.67 -10.69
CA ASN A 82 3.30 -2.43 -11.79
C ASN A 82 3.65 -3.18 -13.08
N ALA A 83 4.48 -4.22 -13.01
CA ALA A 83 4.95 -4.95 -14.19
C ALA A 83 3.80 -5.55 -15.02
N ILE A 84 2.68 -5.90 -14.41
CA ILE A 84 1.54 -6.52 -15.09
C ILE A 84 0.29 -5.62 -15.17
N GLY A 85 0.35 -4.41 -14.64
CA GLY A 85 -0.76 -3.44 -14.70
C GLY A 85 -0.67 -2.38 -13.60
N PRO A 86 -1.63 -1.43 -13.54
CA PRO A 86 -1.68 -0.39 -12.53
C PRO A 86 -1.59 -0.96 -11.11
N TYR A 87 -0.98 -0.21 -10.20
CA TYR A 87 -0.96 -0.62 -8.80
C TYR A 87 -2.39 -0.78 -8.28
N LYS A 88 -2.64 -1.83 -7.54
CA LYS A 88 -3.96 -2.15 -6.98
C LYS A 88 -3.83 -2.70 -5.58
N GLY A 89 -4.58 -2.14 -4.64
CA GLY A 89 -4.65 -2.65 -3.27
C GLY A 89 -5.31 -1.69 -2.29
N GLY A 90 -5.69 -2.22 -1.13
CA GLY A 90 -6.48 -1.52 -0.12
C GLY A 90 -5.75 -0.35 0.57
N VAL A 91 -6.55 0.42 1.28
CA VAL A 91 -6.12 1.44 2.25
C VAL A 91 -6.59 0.99 3.63
N ARG A 92 -5.66 0.89 4.59
CA ARG A 92 -5.92 0.48 5.98
C ARG A 92 -5.88 1.67 6.92
N PHE A 93 -6.96 1.88 7.70
CA PHE A 93 -6.96 2.86 8.81
C PHE A 93 -7.00 2.13 10.14
N HIS A 94 -5.84 2.03 10.78
CA HIS A 94 -5.70 1.36 12.08
C HIS A 94 -4.47 1.90 12.80
N SER A 95 -4.56 2.02 14.14
CA SER A 95 -3.49 2.56 14.97
C SER A 95 -2.15 1.80 14.91
N SER A 96 -2.17 0.54 14.47
CA SER A 96 -0.94 -0.25 14.29
C SER A 96 -0.22 0.00 12.97
N VAL A 97 -0.80 0.76 12.04
CA VAL A 97 -0.22 0.98 10.72
C VAL A 97 1.11 1.70 10.82
N ASN A 98 2.11 1.10 10.19
CA ASN A 98 3.44 1.67 9.98
C ASN A 98 3.94 1.28 8.58
N LEU A 99 5.10 1.78 8.19
CA LEU A 99 5.65 1.51 6.85
C LEU A 99 5.98 0.04 6.62
N SER A 100 6.54 -0.67 7.63
CA SER A 100 6.87 -2.09 7.54
C SER A 100 5.64 -2.94 7.22
N ILE A 101 4.53 -2.70 7.95
CA ILE A 101 3.24 -3.36 7.73
C ILE A 101 2.72 -3.09 6.32
N LEU A 102 2.78 -1.86 5.84
CA LEU A 102 2.28 -1.54 4.50
C LEU A 102 3.16 -2.09 3.38
N LYS A 103 4.47 -2.20 3.60
CA LYS A 103 5.38 -2.86 2.67
C LYS A 103 5.06 -4.35 2.55
N PHE A 104 4.88 -5.06 3.68
CA PHE A 104 4.53 -6.47 3.62
C PHE A 104 3.18 -6.69 2.92
N LEU A 105 2.18 -5.89 3.26
CA LEU A 105 0.86 -6.01 2.64
C LEU A 105 0.88 -5.69 1.13
N ALA A 106 1.70 -4.74 0.70
CA ALA A 106 1.85 -4.42 -0.73
C ALA A 106 2.61 -5.52 -1.49
N PHE A 107 3.62 -6.12 -0.86
CA PHE A 107 4.35 -7.27 -1.37
C PHE A 107 3.43 -8.47 -1.58
N GLU A 108 2.69 -8.89 -0.56
CA GLU A 108 1.70 -9.96 -0.66
C GLU A 108 0.62 -9.65 -1.69
N GLN A 109 0.16 -8.39 -1.75
CA GLN A 109 -0.85 -7.96 -2.73
C GLN A 109 -0.36 -8.13 -4.17
N THR A 110 0.93 -7.91 -4.44
CA THR A 110 1.53 -8.14 -5.76
C THR A 110 1.38 -9.61 -6.18
N PHE A 111 1.74 -10.55 -5.32
CA PHE A 111 1.57 -11.98 -5.61
C PHE A 111 0.10 -12.38 -5.71
N LYS A 112 -0.73 -11.91 -4.78
CA LYS A 112 -2.18 -12.17 -4.82
C LYS A 112 -2.81 -11.72 -6.14
N ASN A 113 -2.49 -10.52 -6.61
CA ASN A 113 -3.04 -9.98 -7.84
C ASN A 113 -2.53 -10.74 -9.07
N SER A 114 -1.29 -11.19 -9.08
CA SER A 114 -0.73 -11.98 -10.18
C SER A 114 -1.48 -13.29 -10.42
N LEU A 115 -2.07 -13.88 -9.37
CA LEU A 115 -2.85 -15.12 -9.44
C LEU A 115 -4.26 -14.92 -10.01
N THR A 116 -4.72 -13.68 -10.17
CA THR A 116 -6.06 -13.39 -10.71
C THR A 116 -6.14 -13.47 -12.23
N THR A 117 -5.03 -13.54 -12.93
CA THR A 117 -4.90 -13.43 -14.39
C THR A 117 -5.29 -12.06 -14.97
N LEU A 118 -5.65 -11.11 -14.13
CA LEU A 118 -6.02 -9.74 -14.54
C LEU A 118 -4.77 -8.83 -14.57
N PRO A 119 -4.77 -7.79 -15.41
CA PRO A 119 -3.65 -6.86 -15.53
C PRO A 119 -3.63 -5.85 -14.37
N MET A 120 -3.33 -6.33 -13.17
CA MET A 120 -3.26 -5.55 -11.94
C MET A 120 -1.91 -5.75 -11.26
N GLY A 121 -1.21 -4.66 -11.00
CA GLY A 121 -0.05 -4.63 -10.12
C GLY A 121 -0.41 -4.70 -8.65
N GLY A 122 0.56 -4.47 -7.77
CA GLY A 122 0.38 -4.49 -6.31
C GLY A 122 0.70 -3.16 -5.65
N GLY A 123 -0.18 -2.75 -4.74
CA GLY A 123 0.02 -1.57 -3.90
C GLY A 123 -0.76 -1.68 -2.61
N LYS A 124 -0.38 -0.87 -1.62
CA LYS A 124 -1.06 -0.79 -0.33
C LYS A 124 -0.90 0.60 0.26
N GLY A 125 -1.96 1.11 0.86
CA GLY A 125 -1.91 2.38 1.57
C GLY A 125 -2.48 2.27 2.97
N GLY A 126 -2.39 3.35 3.72
CA GLY A 126 -2.98 3.41 5.04
C GLY A 126 -2.51 4.58 5.88
N SER A 127 -3.01 4.58 7.09
CA SER A 127 -2.65 5.55 8.13
C SER A 127 -2.77 4.92 9.50
N ASP A 128 -2.00 5.44 10.45
CA ASP A 128 -2.13 5.16 11.89
C ASP A 128 -3.40 5.78 12.52
N PHE A 129 -4.22 6.46 11.73
CA PHE A 129 -5.55 6.90 12.11
C PHE A 129 -6.47 5.71 12.36
N SER A 130 -7.22 5.72 13.48
CA SER A 130 -8.27 4.74 13.73
C SER A 130 -9.64 5.42 13.65
N PRO A 131 -10.56 4.97 12.79
CA PRO A 131 -11.93 5.49 12.72
C PRO A 131 -12.80 5.04 13.89
N ARG A 132 -12.33 4.05 14.68
CA ARG A 132 -13.09 3.53 15.83
C ARG A 132 -13.30 4.62 16.88
N GLY A 133 -14.55 4.86 17.27
CA GLY A 133 -14.93 5.87 18.25
C GLY A 133 -14.89 7.32 17.73
N LYS A 134 -14.69 7.52 16.44
CA LYS A 134 -14.76 8.82 15.78
C LYS A 134 -16.14 9.09 15.21
N SER A 135 -16.56 10.36 15.21
CA SER A 135 -17.78 10.77 14.54
C SER A 135 -17.66 10.65 13.01
N ASN A 136 -18.79 10.61 12.31
CA ASN A 136 -18.78 10.65 10.84
C ASN A 136 -18.10 11.92 10.30
N ALA A 137 -18.27 13.03 10.98
CA ALA A 137 -17.67 14.31 10.61
C ALA A 137 -16.13 14.28 10.78
N GLU A 138 -15.62 13.69 11.86
CA GLU A 138 -14.18 13.48 12.06
C GLU A 138 -13.59 12.58 10.99
N VAL A 139 -14.23 11.43 10.73
CA VAL A 139 -13.77 10.49 9.68
C VAL A 139 -13.79 11.16 8.31
N MET A 140 -14.82 11.94 7.99
CA MET A 140 -14.89 12.69 6.72
C MET A 140 -13.74 13.70 6.60
N ARG A 141 -13.49 14.49 7.64
CA ARG A 141 -12.38 15.47 7.65
C ARG A 141 -11.03 14.80 7.48
N PHE A 142 -10.82 13.67 8.18
CA PHE A 142 -9.61 12.87 8.02
C PHE A 142 -9.45 12.34 6.59
N CYS A 143 -10.48 11.69 6.03
CA CYS A 143 -10.46 11.17 4.66
C CYS A 143 -10.16 12.27 3.63
N GLN A 144 -10.75 13.45 3.79
CA GLN A 144 -10.50 14.59 2.90
C GLN A 144 -9.05 15.06 3.01
N ALA A 145 -8.51 15.19 4.23
CA ALA A 145 -7.12 15.57 4.46
C ALA A 145 -6.13 14.53 3.91
N PHE A 146 -6.42 13.25 4.10
CA PHE A 146 -5.63 12.14 3.54
C PHE A 146 -5.59 12.19 2.01
N MET A 147 -6.72 12.50 1.38
CA MET A 147 -6.83 12.59 -0.08
C MET A 147 -6.13 13.81 -0.67
N LEU A 148 -5.97 14.92 0.05
CA LEU A 148 -5.19 16.07 -0.44
C LEU A 148 -3.76 15.68 -0.82
N GLU A 149 -3.17 14.72 -0.13
CA GLU A 149 -1.84 14.20 -0.44
C GLU A 149 -1.90 13.02 -1.43
N LEU A 150 -2.77 12.04 -1.17
CA LEU A 150 -2.83 10.81 -1.95
C LEU A 150 -3.23 11.05 -3.42
N THR A 151 -4.11 11.99 -3.69
CA THR A 151 -4.64 12.29 -5.05
C THR A 151 -3.53 12.49 -6.08
N ARG A 152 -2.39 13.03 -5.69
CA ARG A 152 -1.25 13.30 -6.58
C ARG A 152 -0.59 12.05 -7.14
N HIS A 153 -0.89 10.89 -6.58
CA HIS A 153 -0.17 9.63 -6.81
C HIS A 153 -1.05 8.50 -7.32
N ILE A 154 -2.36 8.71 -7.41
CA ILE A 154 -3.35 7.71 -7.82
C ILE A 154 -4.10 8.14 -9.08
N GLY A 155 -4.75 7.17 -9.70
CA GLY A 155 -5.56 7.39 -10.89
C GLY A 155 -5.95 6.06 -11.53
N PRO A 156 -6.96 6.04 -12.41
CA PRO A 156 -7.50 4.79 -12.98
C PRO A 156 -6.46 3.96 -13.72
N ASP A 157 -5.47 4.60 -14.35
CA ASP A 157 -4.41 3.94 -15.12
C ASP A 157 -3.04 3.93 -14.38
N VAL A 158 -3.00 4.38 -13.14
CA VAL A 158 -1.75 4.49 -12.35
C VAL A 158 -1.82 3.61 -11.12
N ASP A 159 -2.78 3.90 -10.23
CA ASP A 159 -2.92 3.26 -8.93
C ASP A 159 -4.37 3.36 -8.45
N VAL A 160 -5.01 2.22 -8.21
CA VAL A 160 -6.42 2.13 -7.83
C VAL A 160 -6.55 1.57 -6.41
N PRO A 161 -6.75 2.43 -5.40
CA PRO A 161 -7.01 2.02 -4.03
C PRO A 161 -8.34 1.28 -3.87
N ALA A 162 -8.45 0.54 -2.77
CA ALA A 162 -9.65 -0.20 -2.35
C ALA A 162 -9.85 -0.10 -0.83
N GLY A 163 -10.97 -0.64 -0.33
CA GLY A 163 -11.19 -0.83 1.09
C GLY A 163 -10.27 -1.89 1.71
N ASP A 164 -10.05 -1.77 3.02
CA ASP A 164 -9.35 -2.72 3.88
C ASP A 164 -9.79 -2.49 5.34
N ILE A 165 -9.08 -3.00 6.35
CA ILE A 165 -9.39 -2.77 7.77
C ILE A 165 -9.55 -1.28 8.05
N GLY A 166 -10.66 -0.89 8.66
CA GLY A 166 -10.98 0.49 9.00
C GLY A 166 -11.39 1.37 7.81
N VAL A 167 -11.51 0.81 6.61
CA VAL A 167 -11.94 1.51 5.39
C VAL A 167 -13.04 0.71 4.70
N GLY A 168 -14.26 1.08 4.96
CA GLY A 168 -15.45 0.55 4.31
C GLY A 168 -16.05 1.52 3.30
N GLY A 169 -17.30 1.26 2.90
CA GLY A 169 -18.00 2.10 1.91
C GLY A 169 -18.12 3.57 2.32
N ARG A 170 -18.24 3.87 3.62
CA ARG A 170 -18.28 5.24 4.15
C ARG A 170 -16.97 5.98 3.86
N GLU A 171 -15.84 5.40 4.24
CA GLU A 171 -14.51 5.98 4.06
C GLU A 171 -14.16 6.11 2.57
N VAL A 172 -14.44 5.07 1.78
CA VAL A 172 -14.28 5.11 0.32
C VAL A 172 -15.12 6.22 -0.30
N GLY A 173 -16.38 6.39 0.14
CA GLY A 173 -17.23 7.47 -0.33
C GLY A 173 -16.66 8.85 -0.03
N TYR A 174 -16.14 9.08 1.17
CA TYR A 174 -15.50 10.36 1.53
C TYR A 174 -14.22 10.62 0.72
N MET A 175 -13.38 9.58 0.55
CA MET A 175 -12.16 9.69 -0.24
C MET A 175 -12.45 9.93 -1.72
N PHE A 176 -13.36 9.19 -2.31
CA PHE A 176 -13.75 9.37 -3.71
C PHE A 176 -14.42 10.72 -3.96
N GLY A 177 -15.27 11.17 -3.04
CA GLY A 177 -15.88 12.50 -3.12
C GLY A 177 -14.83 13.62 -3.17
N MET A 178 -13.77 13.50 -2.38
CA MET A 178 -12.67 14.47 -2.40
C MET A 178 -11.80 14.33 -3.66
N TYR A 179 -11.48 13.10 -4.10
CA TYR A 179 -10.78 12.84 -5.35
C TYR A 179 -11.49 13.55 -6.53
N LYS A 180 -12.78 13.29 -6.69
CA LYS A 180 -13.63 13.86 -7.71
C LYS A 180 -13.62 15.39 -7.71
N LYS A 181 -13.63 15.98 -6.51
CA LYS A 181 -13.59 17.44 -6.33
C LYS A 181 -12.25 18.04 -6.74
N LEU A 182 -11.15 17.33 -6.54
CA LEU A 182 -9.80 17.80 -6.86
C LEU A 182 -9.43 17.60 -8.33
N THR A 183 -9.88 16.49 -8.94
CA THR A 183 -9.47 16.09 -10.29
C THR A 183 -10.50 16.40 -11.37
N HIS A 184 -11.77 16.59 -10.98
CA HIS A 184 -12.92 16.67 -11.88
C HIS A 184 -13.13 15.39 -12.71
N GLU A 185 -12.60 14.25 -12.24
CA GLU A 185 -12.76 12.94 -12.87
C GLU A 185 -13.85 12.15 -12.16
N PHE A 186 -14.65 11.41 -12.94
CA PHE A 186 -15.75 10.58 -12.46
C PHE A 186 -15.54 9.10 -12.71
N SER A 187 -14.44 8.72 -13.35
CA SER A 187 -14.05 7.31 -13.51
C SER A 187 -13.71 6.70 -12.17
N GLY A 188 -14.06 5.42 -11.97
CA GLY A 188 -13.77 4.72 -10.74
C GLY A 188 -12.26 4.59 -10.49
N VAL A 189 -11.78 5.28 -9.48
CA VAL A 189 -10.39 5.21 -9.02
C VAL A 189 -10.30 4.49 -7.66
N PHE A 190 -11.44 4.17 -7.09
CA PHE A 190 -11.59 3.36 -5.88
C PHE A 190 -12.54 2.18 -6.13
N THR A 191 -12.28 1.06 -5.45
CA THR A 191 -13.17 -0.12 -5.49
C THR A 191 -13.53 -0.63 -4.10
#